data_b968f21a74802e5da951f24065b0f0ef
#
_entry.id   b968f21a74802e5da951f24065b0f0ef
#
_cell.length_a   1.000
_cell.length_b   1.000
_cell.length_c   1.000
_cell.angle_alpha   90.00
_cell.angle_beta   90.00
_cell.angle_gamma   90.00
#
_symmetry.space_group_name_H-M   'P 1'
#
loop_
_entity.id
_entity.type
_entity.pdbx_description
1 polymer ?
#
loop_
_entity_poly.entity_id
_entity_poly.type
_entity_poly.pdbx_seq_one_letter_code
_entity_poly.pdbx_strand_id
1 'polypeptide(L)'
;MIRFLFAIIAGVLLGGVVHLVSVLALPRIATQDAYSRLTPMTKVNAVSALPLAEPGNAPLPFMDPAFATAICRYDLSGGPIKLAVPVSQAYTSVSFYTRNEVAYYAINDRSAGRRLIELDLMTEAQHAELPEDEDVTAADRLIIDSPTVTGLIVLKALAPEPGLMPQAQASLAASSCKVQTEPTPAKQEEPRPAPAPAPPPRGKR
;
A
#
# COMPACT_ATOMS: atom_id res chain seq x y z
N MET A 1 0.24 -33.97 -50.00
CA MET A 1 0.11 -32.52 -49.75
C MET A 1 -0.81 -32.23 -48.60
N ILE A 2 -2.06 -32.73 -48.57
CA ILE A 2 -3.06 -32.38 -47.55
C ILE A 2 -2.63 -32.76 -46.10
N ARG A 3 -1.99 -33.94 -45.92
CA ARG A 3 -1.46 -34.36 -44.62
C ARG A 3 -0.37 -33.41 -44.07
N PHE A 4 0.46 -32.91 -44.98
CA PHE A 4 1.51 -31.93 -44.59
C PHE A 4 0.91 -30.58 -44.20
N LEU A 5 -0.14 -30.14 -44.88
CA LEU A 5 -0.88 -28.92 -44.54
C LEU A 5 -1.53 -29.05 -43.14
N PHE A 6 -2.18 -30.18 -42.86
CA PHE A 6 -2.75 -30.43 -41.52
C PHE A 6 -1.69 -30.48 -40.42
N ALA A 7 -0.52 -31.03 -40.69
CA ALA A 7 0.59 -31.05 -39.72
C ALA A 7 1.09 -29.64 -39.41
N ILE A 8 1.20 -28.77 -40.44
CA ILE A 8 1.59 -27.38 -40.26
C ILE A 8 0.53 -26.62 -39.42
N ILE A 9 -0.73 -26.76 -39.74
CA ILE A 9 -1.83 -26.10 -39.02
C ILE A 9 -1.85 -26.55 -37.56
N ALA A 10 -1.73 -27.85 -37.31
CA ALA A 10 -1.68 -28.42 -35.95
C ALA A 10 -0.46 -27.91 -35.18
N GLY A 11 0.70 -27.81 -35.82
CA GLY A 11 1.93 -27.25 -35.23
C GLY A 11 1.81 -25.78 -34.86
N VAL A 12 1.20 -24.96 -35.73
CA VAL A 12 0.95 -23.54 -35.44
C VAL A 12 -0.03 -23.36 -34.30
N LEU A 13 -1.13 -24.13 -34.27
CA LEU A 13 -2.11 -24.08 -33.18
C LEU A 13 -1.48 -24.52 -31.85
N LEU A 14 -0.76 -25.62 -31.84
CA LEU A 14 -0.07 -26.10 -30.62
C LEU A 14 0.96 -25.07 -30.14
N GLY A 15 1.78 -24.51 -31.06
CA GLY A 15 2.75 -23.46 -30.73
C GLY A 15 2.07 -22.21 -30.15
N GLY A 16 0.93 -21.81 -30.71
CA GLY A 16 0.13 -20.70 -30.17
C GLY A 16 -0.37 -20.97 -28.74
N VAL A 17 -0.89 -22.17 -28.49
CA VAL A 17 -1.36 -22.56 -27.14
C VAL A 17 -0.20 -22.55 -26.15
N VAL A 18 0.94 -23.17 -26.50
CA VAL A 18 2.13 -23.21 -25.64
C VAL A 18 2.63 -21.79 -25.35
N HIS A 19 2.66 -20.92 -26.36
CA HIS A 19 3.07 -19.54 -26.19
C HIS A 19 2.15 -18.79 -25.21
N LEU A 20 0.84 -18.87 -25.40
CA LEU A 20 -0.14 -18.22 -24.52
C LEU A 20 -0.03 -18.72 -23.07
N VAL A 21 0.05 -20.05 -22.88
CA VAL A 21 0.22 -20.64 -21.55
C VAL A 21 1.49 -20.14 -20.88
N SER A 22 2.62 -20.10 -21.62
CA SER A 22 3.90 -19.62 -21.11
C SER A 22 3.83 -18.16 -20.68
N VAL A 23 3.26 -17.28 -21.52
CA VAL A 23 3.15 -15.84 -21.21
C VAL A 23 2.25 -15.62 -19.98
N LEU A 24 1.12 -16.30 -19.87
CA LEU A 24 0.19 -16.18 -18.75
C LEU A 24 0.74 -16.80 -17.44
N ALA A 25 1.59 -17.84 -17.55
CA ALA A 25 2.20 -18.46 -16.39
C ALA A 25 3.42 -17.69 -15.87
N LEU A 26 4.14 -16.94 -16.74
CA LEU A 26 5.39 -16.25 -16.41
C LEU A 26 5.31 -15.40 -15.13
N PRO A 27 4.29 -14.56 -14.89
CA PRO A 27 4.20 -13.74 -13.68
C PRO A 27 4.11 -14.55 -12.38
N ARG A 28 3.63 -15.81 -12.46
CA ARG A 28 3.48 -16.70 -11.30
C ARG A 28 4.69 -17.53 -11.00
N ILE A 29 5.51 -17.84 -12.02
CA ILE A 29 6.68 -18.71 -11.89
C ILE A 29 8.01 -17.94 -11.90
N ALA A 30 7.97 -16.63 -12.16
CA ALA A 30 9.17 -15.78 -12.15
C ALA A 30 9.78 -15.73 -10.74
N THR A 31 11.04 -16.14 -10.62
CA THR A 31 11.80 -16.13 -9.36
C THR A 31 12.58 -14.84 -9.16
N GLN A 32 12.69 -14.01 -10.18
CA GLN A 32 13.44 -12.75 -10.23
C GLN A 32 12.50 -11.54 -10.43
N ASP A 33 11.32 -11.60 -9.83
CA ASP A 33 10.34 -10.53 -9.86
C ASP A 33 10.75 -9.34 -8.96
N ALA A 34 10.08 -8.19 -9.10
CA ALA A 34 10.38 -7.00 -8.31
C ALA A 34 10.13 -7.24 -6.82
N TYR A 35 9.11 -8.02 -6.46
CA TYR A 35 8.83 -8.36 -5.07
C TYR A 35 10.03 -9.10 -4.43
N SER A 36 10.57 -10.11 -5.11
CA SER A 36 11.72 -10.88 -4.64
C SER A 36 12.98 -10.02 -4.54
N ARG A 37 13.21 -9.13 -5.50
CA ARG A 37 14.34 -8.18 -5.49
C ARG A 37 14.24 -7.16 -4.36
N LEU A 38 13.04 -6.70 -4.04
CA LEU A 38 12.81 -5.70 -2.98
C LEU A 38 12.80 -6.32 -1.58
N THR A 39 12.52 -7.62 -1.45
CA THR A 39 12.44 -8.32 -0.15
C THR A 39 13.65 -8.08 0.76
N PRO A 40 14.91 -8.19 0.32
CA PRO A 40 16.07 -7.95 1.18
C PRO A 40 16.26 -6.48 1.57
N MET A 41 15.65 -5.54 0.84
CA MET A 41 15.81 -4.10 1.02
C MET A 41 14.65 -3.46 1.79
N THR A 42 13.56 -4.19 2.01
CA THR A 42 12.32 -3.65 2.60
C THR A 42 11.86 -4.46 3.81
N LYS A 43 11.27 -3.76 4.78
CA LYS A 43 10.61 -4.39 5.92
C LYS A 43 9.13 -4.58 5.62
N VAL A 44 8.52 -5.62 6.22
CA VAL A 44 7.08 -5.85 6.13
C VAL A 44 6.34 -4.78 6.93
N ASN A 45 5.26 -4.28 6.39
CA ASN A 45 4.37 -3.29 7.01
C ASN A 45 5.11 -2.04 7.50
N ALA A 46 6.14 -1.64 6.75
CA ALA A 46 6.91 -0.43 7.01
C ALA A 46 7.37 0.22 5.71
N VAL A 47 7.39 1.55 5.68
CA VAL A 47 7.93 2.29 4.55
C VAL A 47 9.45 2.17 4.54
N SER A 48 10.00 1.79 3.39
CA SER A 48 11.44 1.67 3.12
C SER A 48 11.78 2.51 1.90
N ALA A 49 12.60 3.55 2.07
CA ALA A 49 13.10 4.34 0.95
C ALA A 49 14.05 3.51 0.09
N LEU A 50 13.91 3.60 -1.21
CA LEU A 50 14.85 2.99 -2.15
C LEU A 50 16.00 3.96 -2.46
N PRO A 51 17.20 3.43 -2.76
CA PRO A 51 18.28 4.23 -3.32
C PRO A 51 17.83 4.92 -4.61
N LEU A 52 18.41 6.09 -4.89
CA LEU A 52 18.16 6.79 -6.14
C LEU A 52 18.58 5.93 -7.35
N ALA A 53 17.86 6.11 -8.45
CA ALA A 53 18.18 5.43 -9.70
C ALA A 53 19.43 6.08 -10.32
N GLU A 54 20.57 5.44 -10.14
CA GLU A 54 21.82 5.81 -10.80
C GLU A 54 22.09 4.88 -12.01
N PRO A 55 22.76 5.39 -13.07
CA PRO A 55 23.13 4.55 -14.19
C PRO A 55 23.93 3.32 -13.75
N GLY A 56 23.45 2.13 -14.06
CA GLY A 56 24.09 0.85 -13.71
C GLY A 56 23.89 0.37 -12.27
N ASN A 57 23.24 1.15 -11.40
CA ASN A 57 23.03 0.80 -9.99
C ASN A 57 21.60 1.10 -9.49
N ALA A 58 20.60 0.88 -10.33
CA ALA A 58 19.21 1.04 -9.93
C ALA A 58 18.68 -0.25 -9.25
N PRO A 59 17.94 -0.18 -8.14
CA PRO A 59 17.34 -1.35 -7.47
C PRO A 59 16.40 -2.15 -8.38
N LEU A 60 15.68 -1.46 -9.23
CA LEU A 60 14.78 -2.02 -10.23
C LEU A 60 15.13 -1.47 -11.62
N PRO A 61 14.86 -2.23 -12.69
CA PRO A 61 15.02 -1.74 -14.05
C PRO A 61 14.03 -0.60 -14.33
N PHE A 62 14.42 0.32 -15.19
CA PHE A 62 13.56 1.42 -15.67
C PHE A 62 13.05 2.38 -14.59
N MET A 63 13.75 2.52 -13.46
CA MET A 63 13.45 3.57 -12.49
C MET A 63 13.78 4.93 -13.08
N ASP A 64 12.86 5.87 -12.90
CA ASP A 64 13.05 7.26 -13.32
C ASP A 64 13.84 8.03 -12.24
N PRO A 65 14.99 8.63 -12.58
CA PRO A 65 15.82 9.37 -11.64
C PRO A 65 15.17 10.68 -11.14
N ALA A 66 14.11 11.17 -11.79
CA ALA A 66 13.36 12.34 -11.33
C ALA A 66 12.43 12.03 -10.15
N PHE A 67 12.25 10.77 -9.77
CA PHE A 67 11.40 10.36 -8.67
C PHE A 67 12.20 9.83 -7.48
N ALA A 68 11.93 10.39 -6.30
CA ALA A 68 12.15 9.63 -5.07
C ALA A 68 11.13 8.49 -4.99
N THR A 69 11.58 7.29 -4.61
CA THR A 69 10.73 6.10 -4.51
C THR A 69 10.87 5.47 -3.14
N ALA A 70 9.74 5.10 -2.54
CA ALA A 70 9.69 4.30 -1.33
C ALA A 70 8.69 3.16 -1.51
N ILE A 71 8.92 2.06 -0.79
CA ILE A 71 8.11 0.85 -0.87
C ILE A 71 7.60 0.50 0.53
N CYS A 72 6.32 0.15 0.63
CA CYS A 72 5.80 -0.64 1.73
C CYS A 72 5.45 -2.03 1.19
N ARG A 73 6.14 -3.05 1.66
CA ARG A 73 5.78 -4.44 1.41
C ARG A 73 4.74 -4.84 2.46
N TYR A 74 3.48 -4.96 2.02
CA TYR A 74 2.39 -5.24 2.94
C TYR A 74 2.13 -6.72 3.16
N ASP A 75 1.68 -7.04 4.37
CA ASP A 75 1.13 -8.32 4.77
C ASP A 75 -0.08 -8.06 5.67
N LEU A 76 -1.26 -8.43 5.18
CA LEU A 76 -2.56 -8.21 5.83
C LEU A 76 -2.96 -9.36 6.76
N SER A 77 -2.12 -10.38 6.93
CA SER A 77 -2.42 -11.50 7.84
C SER A 77 -2.54 -11.08 9.31
N GLY A 78 -1.88 -9.98 9.69
CA GLY A 78 -1.95 -9.39 11.01
C GLY A 78 -3.05 -8.34 11.21
N GLY A 79 -3.87 -8.09 10.20
CA GLY A 79 -4.94 -7.09 10.20
C GLY A 79 -4.81 -6.03 9.10
N PRO A 80 -5.80 -5.13 8.99
CA PRO A 80 -5.76 -4.00 8.06
C PRO A 80 -4.54 -3.10 8.24
N ILE A 81 -4.12 -2.44 7.17
CA ILE A 81 -2.99 -1.51 7.21
C ILE A 81 -3.48 -0.08 7.00
N LYS A 82 -3.07 0.80 7.90
CA LYS A 82 -3.20 2.24 7.72
C LYS A 82 -1.97 2.78 7.01
N LEU A 83 -2.20 3.42 5.85
CA LEU A 83 -1.20 4.14 5.09
C LEU A 83 -1.44 5.64 5.22
N ALA A 84 -0.40 6.41 5.53
CA ALA A 84 -0.43 7.86 5.50
C ALA A 84 0.80 8.38 4.75
N VAL A 85 0.58 9.15 3.69
CA VAL A 85 1.63 9.65 2.79
C VAL A 85 1.50 11.17 2.64
N PRO A 86 2.42 11.96 3.21
CA PRO A 86 2.46 13.39 2.98
C PRO A 86 2.71 13.70 1.50
N VAL A 87 1.92 14.62 0.97
CA VAL A 87 2.05 15.07 -0.42
C VAL A 87 3.28 15.98 -0.56
N SER A 88 4.12 15.68 -1.54
CA SER A 88 5.24 16.55 -1.91
C SER A 88 4.75 17.84 -2.59
N GLN A 89 5.64 18.82 -2.79
CA GLN A 89 5.26 20.09 -3.41
C GLN A 89 4.94 19.97 -4.91
N ALA A 90 5.48 18.96 -5.59
CA ALA A 90 5.29 18.78 -7.02
C ALA A 90 4.19 17.74 -7.33
N TYR A 91 4.50 16.47 -7.17
CA TYR A 91 3.59 15.38 -7.47
C TYR A 91 3.91 14.20 -6.56
N THR A 92 2.86 13.59 -6.02
CA THR A 92 2.98 12.37 -5.22
C THR A 92 1.95 11.35 -5.69
N SER A 93 2.39 10.11 -5.87
CA SER A 93 1.51 8.99 -6.21
C SER A 93 1.76 7.79 -5.33
N VAL A 94 0.70 7.03 -5.11
CA VAL A 94 0.68 5.76 -4.40
C VAL A 94 0.03 4.75 -5.29
N SER A 95 0.72 3.64 -5.57
CA SER A 95 0.23 2.57 -6.43
C SER A 95 0.30 1.23 -5.71
N PHE A 96 -0.71 0.41 -5.88
CA PHE A 96 -0.90 -0.85 -5.18
C PHE A 96 -0.77 -2.01 -6.15
N TYR A 97 0.03 -2.99 -5.76
CA TYR A 97 0.32 -4.17 -6.57
C TYR A 97 0.12 -5.43 -5.74
N THR A 98 -0.42 -6.46 -6.38
CA THR A 98 -0.49 -7.80 -5.80
C THR A 98 0.91 -8.38 -5.59
N ARG A 99 1.00 -9.55 -4.92
CA ARG A 99 2.26 -10.32 -4.81
C ARG A 99 2.87 -10.64 -6.19
N ASN A 100 2.02 -10.80 -7.21
CA ASN A 100 2.44 -11.10 -8.59
C ASN A 100 2.56 -9.83 -9.46
N GLU A 101 2.73 -8.66 -8.85
CA GLU A 101 2.98 -7.38 -9.52
C GLU A 101 1.86 -6.87 -10.44
N VAL A 102 0.64 -7.39 -10.27
CA VAL A 102 -0.53 -6.86 -10.96
C VAL A 102 -0.99 -5.61 -10.23
N ALA A 103 -0.99 -4.46 -10.91
CA ALA A 103 -1.53 -3.22 -10.37
C ALA A 103 -3.06 -3.33 -10.25
N TYR A 104 -3.63 -2.99 -9.09
CA TYR A 104 -5.09 -3.02 -8.88
C TYR A 104 -5.66 -1.68 -8.44
N TYR A 105 -4.85 -0.79 -7.88
CA TYR A 105 -5.28 0.55 -7.50
C TYR A 105 -4.14 1.56 -7.59
N ALA A 106 -4.47 2.83 -7.84
CA ALA A 106 -3.52 3.94 -7.77
C ALA A 106 -4.25 5.24 -7.43
N ILE A 107 -3.61 6.08 -6.61
CA ILE A 107 -4.08 7.41 -6.25
C ILE A 107 -2.93 8.40 -6.31
N ASN A 108 -3.23 9.68 -6.56
CA ASN A 108 -2.25 10.75 -6.54
C ASN A 108 -2.75 11.94 -5.71
N ASP A 109 -1.89 12.91 -5.51
CA ASP A 109 -2.15 14.13 -4.76
C ASP A 109 -3.37 14.91 -5.27
N ARG A 110 -3.60 14.93 -6.59
CA ARG A 110 -4.73 15.64 -7.19
C ARG A 110 -6.06 14.98 -6.88
N SER A 111 -6.09 13.64 -6.91
CA SER A 111 -7.29 12.86 -6.58
C SER A 111 -7.59 12.89 -5.08
N ALA A 112 -6.57 12.96 -4.24
CA ALA A 112 -6.74 13.03 -2.79
C ALA A 112 -7.28 14.38 -2.30
N GLY A 113 -7.07 15.47 -3.04
CA GLY A 113 -7.55 16.82 -2.71
C GLY A 113 -7.03 17.39 -1.38
N ARG A 114 -6.08 16.71 -0.73
CA ARG A 114 -5.53 17.02 0.60
C ARG A 114 -4.00 16.99 0.56
N ARG A 115 -3.36 17.59 1.57
CA ARG A 115 -1.89 17.52 1.72
C ARG A 115 -1.37 16.19 2.27
N LEU A 116 -2.26 15.31 2.64
CA LEU A 116 -1.97 13.99 3.18
C LEU A 116 -2.90 12.98 2.50
N ILE A 117 -2.33 11.94 1.92
CA ILE A 117 -3.05 10.78 1.40
C ILE A 117 -3.17 9.80 2.56
N GLU A 118 -4.36 9.64 3.11
CA GLU A 118 -4.67 8.65 4.13
C GLU A 118 -5.63 7.62 3.57
N LEU A 119 -5.32 6.36 3.81
CA LEU A 119 -6.16 5.25 3.38
C LEU A 119 -5.94 4.02 4.25
N ASP A 120 -6.94 3.16 4.24
CA ASP A 120 -6.89 1.86 4.88
C ASP A 120 -6.88 0.77 3.81
N LEU A 121 -5.92 -0.15 3.91
CA LEU A 121 -5.78 -1.30 3.03
C LEU A 121 -6.16 -2.56 3.79
N MET A 122 -7.09 -3.33 3.25
CA MET A 122 -7.57 -4.58 3.84
C MET A 122 -7.98 -5.58 2.77
N THR A 123 -8.23 -6.80 3.16
CA THR A 123 -8.87 -7.78 2.26
C THR A 123 -10.38 -7.59 2.26
N GLU A 124 -11.07 -8.07 1.22
CA GLU A 124 -12.54 -8.05 1.15
C GLU A 124 -13.18 -8.73 2.38
N ALA A 125 -12.58 -9.82 2.87
CA ALA A 125 -13.05 -10.51 4.08
C ALA A 125 -12.92 -9.62 5.33
N GLN A 126 -11.79 -8.92 5.50
CA GLN A 126 -11.60 -7.98 6.62
C GLN A 126 -12.55 -6.78 6.51
N HIS A 127 -12.82 -6.31 5.29
CA HIS A 127 -13.78 -5.22 5.05
C HIS A 127 -15.21 -5.62 5.46
N ALA A 128 -15.62 -6.86 5.13
CA ALA A 128 -16.94 -7.38 5.51
C ALA A 128 -17.11 -7.60 7.03
N GLU A 129 -16.02 -7.66 7.79
CA GLU A 129 -16.03 -7.81 9.25
C GLU A 129 -16.09 -6.46 9.99
N LEU A 130 -15.97 -5.33 9.27
CA LEU A 130 -16.07 -4.01 9.90
C LEU A 130 -17.46 -3.79 10.50
N PRO A 131 -17.59 -3.25 11.73
CA PRO A 131 -18.86 -2.88 12.32
C PRO A 131 -19.60 -1.83 11.47
N GLU A 132 -20.91 -1.95 11.33
CA GLU A 132 -21.75 -1.00 10.56
C GLU A 132 -21.62 0.46 11.05
N ASP A 133 -21.32 0.66 12.34
CA ASP A 133 -21.10 1.98 12.94
C ASP A 133 -19.75 2.62 12.50
N GLU A 134 -18.79 1.83 12.06
CA GLU A 134 -17.53 2.34 11.48
C GLU A 134 -17.69 2.79 10.04
N ASP A 135 -18.66 2.27 9.32
CA ASP A 135 -18.97 2.69 7.94
C ASP A 135 -19.33 4.17 7.85
N VAL A 136 -19.96 4.73 8.89
CA VAL A 136 -20.31 6.16 8.93
C VAL A 136 -19.09 7.06 9.11
N THR A 137 -18.06 6.56 9.81
CA THR A 137 -16.78 7.25 9.95
C THR A 137 -15.84 6.97 8.77
N ALA A 138 -16.04 5.84 8.09
CA ALA A 138 -15.31 5.44 6.87
C ALA A 138 -15.69 6.29 5.65
N ALA A 139 -16.81 7.00 5.64
CA ALA A 139 -17.20 7.91 4.55
C ALA A 139 -16.15 9.02 4.30
N ASP A 140 -15.31 9.33 5.28
CA ASP A 140 -14.16 10.25 5.16
C ASP A 140 -12.82 9.55 4.93
N ARG A 141 -12.76 8.20 5.02
CA ARG A 141 -11.56 7.39 4.81
C ARG A 141 -11.65 6.63 3.50
N LEU A 142 -10.56 6.62 2.76
CA LEU A 142 -10.45 5.81 1.56
C LEU A 142 -10.07 4.38 1.96
N ILE A 143 -11.00 3.44 1.77
CA ILE A 143 -10.76 2.01 1.96
C ILE A 143 -10.43 1.39 0.61
N ILE A 144 -9.39 0.56 0.56
CA ILE A 144 -8.96 -0.17 -0.63
C ILE A 144 -8.98 -1.66 -0.32
N ASP A 145 -9.75 -2.40 -1.12
CA ASP A 145 -9.80 -3.85 -1.04
C ASP A 145 -8.65 -4.46 -1.83
N SER A 146 -7.81 -5.20 -1.13
CA SER A 146 -6.69 -5.92 -1.74
C SER A 146 -7.13 -7.30 -2.19
N PRO A 147 -6.85 -7.68 -3.47
CA PRO A 147 -7.14 -9.02 -3.96
C PRO A 147 -6.17 -10.09 -3.43
N THR A 148 -5.11 -9.68 -2.73
CA THR A 148 -4.10 -10.60 -2.16
C THR A 148 -3.71 -10.18 -0.76
N VAL A 149 -3.41 -11.15 0.12
CA VAL A 149 -2.98 -10.89 1.50
C VAL A 149 -1.63 -10.18 1.54
N THR A 150 -0.76 -10.41 0.56
CA THR A 150 0.57 -9.80 0.49
C THR A 150 0.78 -9.10 -0.84
N GLY A 151 1.60 -8.05 -0.85
CA GLY A 151 1.92 -7.31 -2.07
C GLY A 151 2.82 -6.12 -1.81
N LEU A 152 2.78 -5.16 -2.72
CA LEU A 152 3.62 -3.96 -2.69
C LEU A 152 2.77 -2.70 -2.79
N ILE A 153 3.12 -1.71 -1.99
CA ILE A 153 2.68 -0.32 -2.16
C ILE A 153 3.90 0.49 -2.59
N VAL A 154 3.80 1.11 -3.74
CA VAL A 154 4.85 1.94 -4.33
C VAL A 154 4.50 3.41 -4.15
N LEU A 155 5.33 4.13 -3.42
CA LEU A 155 5.19 5.57 -3.20
C LEU A 155 6.23 6.29 -4.07
N LYS A 156 5.79 7.30 -4.82
CA LYS A 156 6.66 8.11 -5.67
C LYS A 156 6.41 9.60 -5.40
N ALA A 157 7.48 10.35 -5.24
CA ALA A 157 7.45 11.80 -5.15
C ALA A 157 8.35 12.40 -6.23
N LEU A 158 7.80 13.29 -7.07
CA LEU A 158 8.53 13.94 -8.15
C LEU A 158 9.44 15.03 -7.60
N ALA A 159 10.68 15.04 -8.08
CA ALA A 159 11.61 16.15 -7.97
C ALA A 159 11.80 16.76 -9.35
N PRO A 160 11.06 17.83 -9.72
CA PRO A 160 11.14 18.43 -11.07
C PRO A 160 12.54 18.98 -11.39
N GLU A 161 13.31 19.27 -10.36
CA GLU A 161 14.70 19.71 -10.43
C GLU A 161 15.56 18.88 -9.48
N PRO A 162 16.83 18.57 -9.83
CA PRO A 162 17.72 17.79 -8.98
C PRO A 162 17.88 18.34 -7.55
N GLY A 163 17.83 19.65 -7.37
CA GLY A 163 17.91 20.31 -6.06
C GLY A 163 16.72 20.05 -5.14
N LEU A 164 15.58 19.60 -5.68
CA LEU A 164 14.37 19.28 -4.92
C LEU A 164 14.29 17.78 -4.49
N MET A 165 15.25 16.95 -4.92
CA MET A 165 15.28 15.53 -4.57
C MET A 165 15.32 15.28 -3.05
N PRO A 166 16.13 16.00 -2.23
CA PRO A 166 16.13 15.81 -0.79
C PRO A 166 14.76 16.08 -0.15
N GLN A 167 14.00 17.03 -0.69
CA GLN A 167 12.66 17.35 -0.20
C GLN A 167 11.64 16.27 -0.58
N ALA A 168 11.71 15.74 -1.80
CA ALA A 168 10.90 14.60 -2.24
C ALA A 168 11.18 13.37 -1.38
N GLN A 169 12.45 13.07 -1.09
CA GLN A 169 12.85 11.99 -0.19
C GLN A 169 12.33 12.21 1.23
N ALA A 170 12.42 13.43 1.76
CA ALA A 170 11.93 13.75 3.11
C ALA A 170 10.42 13.56 3.23
N SER A 171 9.63 13.92 2.20
CA SER A 171 8.18 13.69 2.21
C SER A 171 7.83 12.19 2.27
N LEU A 172 8.55 11.36 1.51
CA LEU A 172 8.36 9.91 1.56
C LEU A 172 8.85 9.28 2.88
N ALA A 173 9.94 9.79 3.45
CA ALA A 173 10.45 9.33 4.76
C ALA A 173 9.46 9.61 5.91
N ALA A 174 8.63 10.64 5.78
CA ALA A 174 7.57 10.95 6.74
C ALA A 174 6.30 10.10 6.57
N SER A 175 6.26 9.23 5.54
CA SER A 175 5.13 8.33 5.31
C SER A 175 5.11 7.19 6.32
N SER A 176 3.93 6.72 6.65
CA SER A 176 3.73 5.58 7.54
C SER A 176 2.91 4.48 6.88
N CYS A 177 3.30 3.24 7.14
CA CYS A 177 2.61 2.04 6.70
C CYS A 177 2.62 1.07 7.89
N LYS A 178 1.47 0.91 8.56
CA LYS A 178 1.39 0.16 9.83
C LYS A 178 0.12 -0.65 9.89
N VAL A 179 0.22 -1.84 10.46
CA VAL A 179 -0.97 -2.63 10.81
C VAL A 179 -1.81 -1.83 11.81
N GLN A 180 -3.09 -1.75 11.56
CA GLN A 180 -4.04 -1.22 12.54
C GLN A 180 -4.14 -2.26 13.66
N THR A 181 -3.52 -1.95 14.79
CA THR A 181 -3.84 -2.67 16.02
C THR A 181 -5.20 -2.12 16.44
N GLU A 182 -6.23 -2.96 16.57
CA GLU A 182 -7.47 -2.54 17.24
C GLU A 182 -7.10 -1.73 18.47
N PRO A 183 -7.68 -0.53 18.67
CA PRO A 183 -7.48 0.15 19.93
C PRO A 183 -7.98 -0.83 20.99
N THR A 184 -7.08 -1.35 21.83
CA THR A 184 -7.47 -2.02 23.07
C THR A 184 -8.54 -1.12 23.67
N PRO A 185 -9.78 -1.60 23.88
CA PRO A 185 -10.84 -0.76 24.39
C PRO A 185 -10.29 -0.06 25.63
N ALA A 186 -10.15 1.26 25.53
CA ALA A 186 -9.67 2.07 26.65
C ALA A 186 -10.55 1.65 27.80
N LYS A 187 -9.94 1.00 28.83
CA LYS A 187 -10.62 0.61 30.05
C LYS A 187 -11.47 1.83 30.42
N GLN A 188 -12.78 1.71 30.21
CA GLN A 188 -13.71 2.78 30.55
C GLN A 188 -13.35 3.15 31.99
N GLU A 189 -12.73 4.30 32.15
CA GLU A 189 -12.44 4.86 33.46
C GLU A 189 -13.80 5.06 34.10
N GLU A 190 -14.16 4.14 34.98
CA GLU A 190 -15.39 4.14 35.72
C GLU A 190 -15.63 5.57 36.23
N PRO A 191 -16.77 6.21 35.93
CA PRO A 191 -16.99 7.61 36.29
C PRO A 191 -16.70 7.77 37.78
N ARG A 192 -15.67 8.55 38.10
CA ARG A 192 -15.30 8.84 39.49
C ARG A 192 -16.54 9.30 40.21
N PRO A 193 -16.95 8.60 41.32
CA PRO A 193 -18.17 9.00 42.05
C PRO A 193 -18.08 10.48 42.39
N ALA A 194 -19.17 11.19 42.09
CA ALA A 194 -19.27 12.61 42.40
C ALA A 194 -18.96 12.86 43.89
N PRO A 195 -18.17 13.90 44.21
CA PRO A 195 -17.86 14.22 45.61
C PRO A 195 -19.13 14.43 46.39
N ALA A 196 -19.23 13.77 47.54
CA ALA A 196 -20.37 13.87 48.42
C ALA A 196 -20.70 15.35 48.77
N PRO A 197 -21.99 15.76 48.80
CA PRO A 197 -22.36 17.14 49.13
C PRO A 197 -21.83 17.52 50.49
N ALA A 198 -21.28 18.72 50.58
CA ALA A 198 -20.71 19.27 51.82
C ALA A 198 -21.81 19.33 52.90
N PRO A 199 -21.49 18.99 54.16
CA PRO A 199 -22.45 19.08 55.25
C PRO A 199 -22.86 20.54 55.49
N PRO A 200 -24.16 20.79 55.89
CA PRO A 200 -24.67 22.11 56.10
C PRO A 200 -23.93 22.84 57.24
N PRO A 201 -23.77 24.15 57.19
CA PRO A 201 -23.06 24.93 58.20
C PRO A 201 -23.78 24.81 59.57
N ARG A 202 -23.02 24.44 60.62
CA ARG A 202 -23.54 24.41 62.01
C ARG A 202 -23.92 25.83 62.41
N GLY A 203 -25.18 26.05 62.65
CA GLY A 203 -25.68 27.28 63.24
C GLY A 203 -25.05 27.53 64.61
N LYS A 204 -24.48 28.72 64.76
CA LYS A 204 -24.05 29.23 66.09
C LYS A 204 -25.31 29.58 66.90
N ARG A 205 -25.42 28.95 68.06
CA ARG A 205 -26.24 29.46 69.17
C ARG A 205 -25.38 30.44 69.95
#